data_566b653625340697234d97fe669b6209
#
_entry.id   566b653625340697234d97fe669b6209
#
_cell.length_a   1.000
_cell.length_b   1.000
_cell.length_c   1.000
_cell.angle_alpha   90.00
_cell.angle_beta   90.00
_cell.angle_gamma   90.00
#
_symmetry.space_group_name_H-M   'P 1'
#
loop_
_entity.id
_entity.type
_entity.pdbx_description
1 polymer ?
#
loop_
_entity_poly.entity_id
_entity_poly.type
_entity_poly.pdbx_seq_one_letter_code
_entity_poly.pdbx_strand_id
1 'polypeptide(L)'
;MKHRAVYYAAHVGAALVAGLFAVTALVQAAELTPQEKALIPLAKKEGAVTIINSIFSDETANKLGPAFIKYYGLGSDFKFNNLRKGTGQVVAQVRQEIQAGRFTVDIILVSAPGFYDEAAKRGFFEKLDSGHWKDHLDLAKQAGQYSNYPYVVVPLAYTFQPVWNSSCPGMENFKAECYADVVQPSLKGQTIASDLTKSITYTNTEIALIEAGVDMNAISDKLKATDPIVEFRTEPKMQMVISCQRPLDMWNLSGRVYQNILKKPELAKALKIGFYKEGQVMLGNQAAVLKGAPHPNAGKLLLEFLLSKAGTDVVVAGEAVNSFMKGYQPPEAVKPYLLDLSKHKLLGLKDWVDTQKQVKQVRDAWIKRFK
;
A
#
# COMPACT_ATOMS: atom_id res chain seq x y z
N MET A 1 -13.90 -19.95 88.50
CA MET A 1 -12.62 -19.32 88.88
C MET A 1 -12.13 -18.51 87.71
N LYS A 2 -12.29 -17.19 87.74
CA LYS A 2 -11.24 -16.15 87.83
C LYS A 2 -10.14 -16.36 86.78
N HIS A 3 -9.81 -15.47 85.82
CA HIS A 3 -9.52 -14.06 85.97
C HIS A 3 -9.71 -13.32 84.64
N ARG A 4 -10.05 -12.06 84.79
CA ARG A 4 -9.99 -10.91 83.88
C ARG A 4 -8.56 -10.63 83.40
N ALA A 5 -8.40 -10.14 82.20
CA ALA A 5 -7.46 -9.06 81.91
C ALA A 5 -7.91 -8.25 80.68
N VAL A 6 -8.06 -7.01 80.93
CA VAL A 6 -8.32 -5.87 80.03
C VAL A 6 -6.99 -5.42 79.44
N TYR A 7 -6.91 -5.16 78.14
CA TYR A 7 -5.88 -4.28 77.56
C TYR A 7 -6.33 -3.40 76.44
N TYR A 8 -6.08 -2.23 76.55
CA TYR A 8 -6.17 -0.96 75.90
C TYR A 8 -6.08 -0.95 74.33
N ALA A 9 -6.90 -0.06 73.83
CA ALA A 9 -6.84 0.45 72.44
C ALA A 9 -5.57 1.34 72.28
N ALA A 10 -4.95 1.19 71.12
CA ALA A 10 -4.09 2.21 70.52
C ALA A 10 -4.47 2.36 69.03
N HIS A 11 -5.11 3.46 68.75
CA HIS A 11 -5.38 3.91 67.37
C HIS A 11 -4.08 4.50 66.81
N VAL A 12 -3.58 3.90 65.72
CA VAL A 12 -2.62 4.57 64.85
C VAL A 12 -3.25 4.61 63.47
N GLY A 13 -3.73 5.79 63.11
CA GLY A 13 -4.21 6.10 61.77
C GLY A 13 -3.03 6.17 60.81
N ALA A 14 -2.99 5.30 59.84
CA ALA A 14 -2.16 5.43 58.67
C ALA A 14 -3.04 5.93 57.50
N ALA A 15 -2.93 7.21 57.21
CA ALA A 15 -3.52 7.80 56.02
C ALA A 15 -2.73 7.33 54.81
N LEU A 16 -3.29 6.39 54.03
CA LEU A 16 -2.81 6.01 52.70
C LEU A 16 -3.25 7.09 51.72
N VAL A 17 -2.35 8.01 51.40
CA VAL A 17 -2.49 8.92 50.26
C VAL A 17 -2.19 8.08 48.99
N ALA A 18 -3.23 7.55 48.35
CA ALA A 18 -3.14 6.98 47.03
C ALA A 18 -3.00 8.12 46.00
N GLY A 19 -1.75 8.48 45.70
CA GLY A 19 -1.45 9.37 44.58
C GLY A 19 -1.79 8.68 43.26
N LEU A 20 -2.94 8.98 42.70
CA LEU A 20 -3.23 8.68 41.28
C LEU A 20 -2.30 9.53 40.40
N PHE A 21 -1.18 8.98 39.98
CA PHE A 21 -0.44 9.49 38.85
C PHE A 21 -1.25 9.14 37.60
N ALA A 22 -2.13 10.03 37.21
CA ALA A 22 -2.66 10.05 35.86
C ALA A 22 -1.49 10.40 34.91
N VAL A 23 -0.83 9.39 34.37
CA VAL A 23 0.08 9.57 33.24
C VAL A 23 -0.81 9.91 32.02
N THR A 24 -1.12 11.19 31.89
CA THR A 24 -1.60 11.73 30.62
C THR A 24 -0.43 11.64 29.66
N ALA A 25 -0.41 10.60 28.85
CA ALA A 25 0.42 10.56 27.64
C ALA A 25 0.00 11.77 26.81
N LEU A 26 0.70 12.87 26.92
CA LEU A 26 0.68 13.96 25.96
C LEU A 26 1.12 13.34 24.65
N VAL A 27 0.15 12.95 23.80
CA VAL A 27 0.40 12.74 22.38
C VAL A 27 0.85 14.11 21.88
N GLN A 28 2.16 14.30 21.84
CA GLN A 28 2.77 15.49 21.28
C GLN A 28 2.34 15.54 19.83
N ALA A 29 1.38 16.42 19.51
CA ALA A 29 1.00 16.69 18.14
C ALA A 29 2.29 17.04 17.40
N ALA A 30 2.63 16.27 16.36
CA ALA A 30 3.81 16.54 15.58
C ALA A 30 3.75 17.99 15.11
N GLU A 31 4.85 18.72 15.30
CA GLU A 31 4.88 20.13 14.94
C GLU A 31 4.77 20.24 13.41
N LEU A 32 3.78 21.01 12.94
CA LEU A 32 3.56 21.24 11.51
C LEU A 32 4.77 21.92 10.88
N THR A 33 5.18 21.46 9.72
CA THR A 33 6.26 22.07 8.95
C THR A 33 5.88 23.49 8.49
N PRO A 34 6.84 24.37 8.17
CA PRO A 34 6.55 25.68 7.61
C PRO A 34 5.67 25.61 6.33
N GLN A 35 5.91 24.58 5.50
CA GLN A 35 5.16 24.32 4.27
C GLN A 35 3.68 24.01 4.56
N GLU A 36 3.42 23.11 5.51
CA GLU A 36 2.06 22.77 5.96
C GLU A 36 1.33 24.00 6.50
N LYS A 37 2.01 24.77 7.37
CA LYS A 37 1.45 26.03 7.92
C LYS A 37 1.07 27.02 6.83
N ALA A 38 1.86 27.14 5.77
CA ALA A 38 1.58 28.01 4.63
C ALA A 38 0.42 27.49 3.75
N LEU A 39 0.28 26.18 3.59
CA LEU A 39 -0.75 25.56 2.75
C LEU A 39 -2.14 25.52 3.40
N ILE A 40 -2.24 25.43 4.73
CA ILE A 40 -3.52 25.31 5.45
C ILE A 40 -4.54 26.40 5.08
N PRO A 41 -4.22 27.71 5.13
CA PRO A 41 -5.21 28.75 4.79
C PRO A 41 -5.64 28.71 3.32
N LEU A 42 -4.74 28.30 2.41
CA LEU A 42 -5.03 28.17 0.98
C LEU A 42 -5.95 26.97 0.73
N ALA A 43 -5.66 25.83 1.33
CA ALA A 43 -6.48 24.62 1.26
C ALA A 43 -7.90 24.86 1.84
N LYS A 44 -8.01 25.58 2.95
CA LYS A 44 -9.32 25.98 3.51
C LYS A 44 -10.13 26.79 2.53
N LYS A 45 -9.50 27.73 1.81
CA LYS A 45 -10.17 28.55 0.80
C LYS A 45 -10.62 27.73 -0.40
N GLU A 46 -9.85 26.71 -0.78
CA GLU A 46 -10.21 25.77 -1.87
C GLU A 46 -11.38 24.86 -1.49
N GLY A 47 -11.51 24.49 -0.21
CA GLY A 47 -12.66 23.79 0.37
C GLY A 47 -12.81 22.31 -0.01
N ALA A 48 -11.96 21.79 -0.87
CA ALA A 48 -12.02 20.39 -1.29
C ALA A 48 -10.67 19.85 -1.73
N VAL A 49 -10.56 18.51 -1.81
CA VAL A 49 -9.48 17.80 -2.50
C VAL A 49 -10.00 16.51 -3.11
N THR A 50 -9.55 16.18 -4.31
CA THR A 50 -9.89 14.95 -5.03
C THR A 50 -8.61 14.19 -5.36
N ILE A 51 -8.48 12.97 -4.83
CA ILE A 51 -7.40 12.05 -5.16
C ILE A 51 -7.90 10.91 -6.04
N ILE A 52 -7.22 10.67 -7.18
CA ILE A 52 -7.42 9.47 -7.98
C ILE A 52 -6.28 8.49 -7.75
N ASN A 53 -6.60 7.25 -7.40
CA ASN A 53 -5.59 6.27 -6.98
C ASN A 53 -5.99 4.82 -7.29
N SER A 54 -5.04 3.88 -7.10
CA SER A 54 -5.27 2.46 -7.33
C SER A 54 -5.22 1.61 -6.05
N ILE A 55 -5.03 2.22 -4.89
CA ILE A 55 -4.75 1.47 -3.67
C ILE A 55 -5.81 1.64 -2.57
N PHE A 56 -6.24 2.85 -2.27
CA PHE A 56 -7.11 3.11 -1.12
C PHE A 56 -8.49 2.51 -1.31
N SER A 57 -8.85 1.54 -0.46
CA SER A 57 -10.21 1.03 -0.34
C SER A 57 -11.15 2.11 0.21
N ASP A 58 -12.46 1.92 0.05
CA ASP A 58 -13.43 2.85 0.60
C ASP A 58 -13.32 2.93 2.13
N GLU A 59 -13.04 1.79 2.79
CA GLU A 59 -12.81 1.75 4.23
C GLU A 59 -11.58 2.58 4.67
N THR A 60 -10.50 2.53 3.89
CA THR A 60 -9.31 3.37 4.15
C THR A 60 -9.61 4.83 3.86
N ALA A 61 -10.26 5.14 2.75
CA ALA A 61 -10.62 6.50 2.38
C ALA A 61 -11.54 7.18 3.41
N ASN A 62 -12.52 6.43 3.94
CA ASN A 62 -13.45 6.86 4.99
C ASN A 62 -12.74 7.18 6.33
N LYS A 63 -11.52 6.70 6.54
CA LYS A 63 -10.66 7.05 7.68
C LYS A 63 -9.67 8.16 7.33
N LEU A 64 -9.12 8.12 6.12
CA LEU A 64 -8.09 9.04 5.65
C LEU A 64 -8.61 10.47 5.54
N GLY A 65 -9.78 10.68 4.91
CA GLY A 65 -10.38 11.99 4.75
C GLY A 65 -10.65 12.70 6.08
N PRO A 66 -11.41 12.11 7.03
CA PRO A 66 -11.62 12.70 8.35
C PRO A 66 -10.32 12.93 9.13
N ALA A 67 -9.34 12.02 9.05
CA ALA A 67 -8.05 12.20 9.70
C ALA A 67 -7.28 13.39 9.13
N PHE A 68 -7.23 13.55 7.81
CA PHE A 68 -6.63 14.69 7.11
C PHE A 68 -7.31 16.03 7.51
N ILE A 69 -8.64 16.07 7.44
CA ILE A 69 -9.42 17.27 7.79
C ILE A 69 -9.18 17.67 9.25
N LYS A 70 -9.21 16.69 10.17
CA LYS A 70 -8.96 16.91 11.59
C LYS A 70 -7.53 17.38 11.87
N TYR A 71 -6.54 16.73 11.24
CA TYR A 71 -5.12 16.99 11.48
C TYR A 71 -4.75 18.44 11.18
N TYR A 72 -5.30 19.01 10.10
CA TYR A 72 -5.05 20.39 9.71
C TYR A 72 -6.15 21.39 10.13
N GLY A 73 -7.21 20.91 10.80
CA GLY A 73 -8.32 21.78 11.22
C GLY A 73 -9.00 22.47 10.03
N LEU A 74 -9.24 21.75 8.92
CA LEU A 74 -9.78 22.34 7.69
C LEU A 74 -11.25 22.76 7.78
N GLY A 75 -11.99 22.26 8.78
CA GLY A 75 -13.41 22.57 9.00
C GLY A 75 -14.32 21.45 8.49
N SER A 76 -15.57 21.42 9.00
CA SER A 76 -16.56 20.38 8.68
C SER A 76 -17.04 20.39 7.24
N ASP A 77 -16.96 21.55 6.57
CA ASP A 77 -17.46 21.72 5.21
C ASP A 77 -16.44 21.32 4.14
N PHE A 78 -15.18 21.05 4.56
CA PHE A 78 -14.14 20.61 3.64
C PHE A 78 -14.45 19.22 3.08
N LYS A 79 -14.33 19.04 1.76
CA LYS A 79 -14.67 17.79 1.06
C LYS A 79 -13.42 17.01 0.68
N PHE A 80 -13.37 15.75 1.09
CA PHE A 80 -12.35 14.79 0.66
C PHE A 80 -13.00 13.78 -0.29
N ASN A 81 -12.53 13.73 -1.54
CA ASN A 81 -13.04 12.81 -2.56
C ASN A 81 -11.98 11.77 -2.93
N ASN A 82 -12.33 10.50 -2.81
CA ASN A 82 -11.48 9.36 -3.20
C ASN A 82 -12.05 8.70 -4.46
N LEU A 83 -11.27 8.68 -5.54
CA LEU A 83 -11.61 7.98 -6.77
C LEU A 83 -10.66 6.80 -6.96
N ARG A 84 -11.15 5.58 -6.74
CA ARG A 84 -10.36 4.36 -6.90
C ARG A 84 -10.61 3.71 -8.24
N LYS A 85 -9.53 3.50 -9.02
CA LYS A 85 -9.54 2.78 -10.32
C LYS A 85 -8.27 1.97 -10.46
N GLY A 86 -8.24 1.01 -11.39
CA GLY A 86 -7.00 0.31 -11.74
C GLY A 86 -5.95 1.27 -12.31
N THR A 87 -4.66 1.03 -12.05
CA THR A 87 -3.54 1.90 -12.46
C THR A 87 -3.63 2.34 -13.93
N GLY A 88 -3.92 1.40 -14.85
CA GLY A 88 -4.05 1.72 -16.27
C GLY A 88 -5.22 2.67 -16.58
N GLN A 89 -6.34 2.52 -15.87
CA GLN A 89 -7.51 3.40 -16.03
C GLN A 89 -7.24 4.79 -15.48
N VAL A 90 -6.54 4.90 -14.34
CA VAL A 90 -6.10 6.18 -13.78
C VAL A 90 -5.21 6.93 -14.78
N VAL A 91 -4.17 6.26 -15.29
CA VAL A 91 -3.25 6.84 -16.27
C VAL A 91 -4.00 7.28 -17.54
N ALA A 92 -4.92 6.46 -18.05
CA ALA A 92 -5.71 6.79 -19.24
C ALA A 92 -6.58 8.02 -19.01
N GLN A 93 -7.29 8.11 -17.88
CA GLN A 93 -8.10 9.27 -17.53
C GLN A 93 -7.25 10.54 -17.44
N VAL A 94 -6.15 10.50 -16.69
CA VAL A 94 -5.30 11.69 -16.51
C VAL A 94 -4.68 12.13 -17.84
N ARG A 95 -4.29 11.21 -18.73
CA ARG A 95 -3.84 11.56 -20.10
C ARG A 95 -4.92 12.27 -20.89
N GLN A 96 -6.17 11.85 -20.80
CA GLN A 96 -7.30 12.52 -21.45
C GLN A 96 -7.53 13.92 -20.87
N GLU A 97 -7.46 14.08 -19.55
CA GLU A 97 -7.59 15.39 -18.89
C GLU A 97 -6.45 16.34 -19.29
N ILE A 98 -5.20 15.84 -19.38
CA ILE A 98 -4.04 16.59 -19.89
C ILE A 98 -4.29 17.06 -21.34
N GLN A 99 -4.78 16.17 -22.21
CA GLN A 99 -5.09 16.52 -23.60
C GLN A 99 -6.20 17.55 -23.73
N ALA A 100 -7.21 17.45 -22.85
CA ALA A 100 -8.34 18.38 -22.82
C ALA A 100 -7.98 19.73 -22.16
N GLY A 101 -6.83 19.84 -21.47
CA GLY A 101 -6.46 21.02 -20.68
C GLY A 101 -7.40 21.30 -19.51
N ARG A 102 -8.14 20.28 -19.06
CA ARG A 102 -9.14 20.41 -17.98
C ARG A 102 -9.02 19.23 -17.02
N PHE A 103 -8.78 19.53 -15.76
CA PHE A 103 -8.61 18.55 -14.70
C PHE A 103 -9.85 18.47 -13.81
N THR A 104 -10.22 17.24 -13.43
CA THR A 104 -11.30 16.93 -12.47
C THR A 104 -10.76 16.38 -11.16
N VAL A 105 -9.47 16.10 -11.11
CA VAL A 105 -8.77 15.55 -9.95
C VAL A 105 -7.56 16.42 -9.61
N ASP A 106 -7.16 16.41 -8.33
CA ASP A 106 -6.05 17.22 -7.83
C ASP A 106 -4.76 16.40 -7.74
N ILE A 107 -4.87 15.15 -7.28
CA ILE A 107 -3.74 14.25 -7.05
C ILE A 107 -3.93 12.97 -7.83
N ILE A 108 -2.83 12.49 -8.42
CA ILE A 108 -2.69 11.12 -8.92
C ILE A 108 -1.76 10.33 -7.99
N LEU A 109 -2.17 9.10 -7.58
CA LEU A 109 -1.37 8.19 -6.77
C LEU A 109 -1.48 6.76 -7.31
N VAL A 110 -0.49 6.32 -8.08
CA VAL A 110 -0.44 4.98 -8.71
C VAL A 110 0.99 4.50 -8.92
N SER A 111 1.19 3.21 -9.15
CA SER A 111 2.49 2.67 -9.56
C SER A 111 2.62 2.66 -11.10
N ALA A 112 3.05 3.79 -11.65
CA ALA A 112 3.22 3.99 -13.09
C ALA A 112 4.43 4.90 -13.41
N PRO A 113 5.67 4.49 -13.08
CA PRO A 113 6.85 5.36 -13.14
C PRO A 113 7.10 5.96 -14.52
N GLY A 114 6.90 5.22 -15.61
CA GLY A 114 7.06 5.75 -16.97
C GLY A 114 6.08 6.89 -17.30
N PHE A 115 4.84 6.82 -16.78
CA PHE A 115 3.89 7.93 -16.93
C PHE A 115 4.35 9.17 -16.14
N TYR A 116 4.81 8.97 -14.90
CA TYR A 116 5.27 10.10 -14.08
C TYR A 116 6.52 10.77 -14.65
N ASP A 117 7.45 9.99 -15.19
CA ASP A 117 8.63 10.54 -15.87
C ASP A 117 8.24 11.40 -17.08
N GLU A 118 7.39 10.87 -17.97
CA GLU A 118 6.86 11.61 -19.12
C GLU A 118 6.14 12.90 -18.71
N ALA A 119 5.23 12.80 -17.76
CA ALA A 119 4.40 13.93 -17.33
C ALA A 119 5.23 15.01 -16.60
N ALA A 120 6.22 14.61 -15.79
CA ALA A 120 7.12 15.55 -15.12
C ALA A 120 8.00 16.31 -16.13
N LYS A 121 8.59 15.61 -17.13
CA LYS A 121 9.37 16.22 -18.20
C LYS A 121 8.58 17.23 -19.03
N ARG A 122 7.29 16.96 -19.19
CA ARG A 122 6.36 17.85 -19.92
C ARG A 122 5.76 18.96 -19.05
N GLY A 123 6.10 19.02 -17.77
CA GLY A 123 5.66 20.08 -16.85
C GLY A 123 4.19 20.00 -16.42
N PHE A 124 3.59 18.81 -16.36
CA PHE A 124 2.20 18.60 -15.96
C PHE A 124 1.98 18.45 -14.46
N PHE A 125 3.03 18.56 -13.66
CA PHE A 125 2.92 18.49 -12.20
C PHE A 125 3.33 19.79 -11.53
N GLU A 126 2.67 20.07 -10.41
CA GLU A 126 3.05 21.13 -9.49
C GLU A 126 4.34 20.76 -8.75
N LYS A 127 5.13 21.77 -8.37
CA LYS A 127 6.21 21.57 -7.42
C LYS A 127 5.65 21.34 -6.02
N LEU A 128 6.14 20.32 -5.34
CA LEU A 128 5.89 20.04 -3.94
C LEU A 128 7.16 20.36 -3.14
N ASP A 129 7.16 21.46 -2.42
CA ASP A 129 8.21 21.77 -1.44
C ASP A 129 7.87 21.06 -0.13
N SER A 130 8.23 19.77 -0.03
CA SER A 130 7.81 18.90 1.07
C SER A 130 8.75 18.97 2.27
N GLY A 131 8.16 19.24 3.44
CA GLY A 131 8.86 19.13 4.72
C GLY A 131 9.17 17.70 5.15
N HIS A 132 8.39 16.73 4.68
CA HIS A 132 8.46 15.31 5.08
C HIS A 132 9.23 14.42 4.10
N TRP A 133 9.37 14.80 2.81
CA TRP A 133 9.97 13.93 1.79
C TRP A 133 11.40 13.48 2.13
N LYS A 134 12.20 14.30 2.80
CA LYS A 134 13.56 13.95 3.25
C LYS A 134 13.60 12.69 4.11
N ASP A 135 12.54 12.43 4.88
CA ASP A 135 12.45 11.29 5.79
C ASP A 135 12.11 9.98 5.06
N HIS A 136 11.66 10.06 3.79
CA HIS A 136 11.34 8.92 2.93
C HIS A 136 12.43 8.63 1.89
N LEU A 137 13.20 9.64 1.52
CA LEU A 137 14.07 9.61 0.34
C LEU A 137 15.09 8.48 0.36
N ASP A 138 15.76 8.25 1.49
CA ASP A 138 16.85 7.27 1.58
C ASP A 138 16.35 5.84 1.37
N LEU A 139 15.24 5.46 2.03
CA LEU A 139 14.64 4.14 1.87
C LEU A 139 14.01 3.95 0.48
N ALA A 140 13.39 4.99 -0.08
CA ALA A 140 12.86 4.95 -1.44
C ALA A 140 13.97 4.71 -2.47
N LYS A 141 15.11 5.38 -2.33
CA LYS A 141 16.31 5.16 -3.19
C LYS A 141 16.87 3.76 -3.00
N GLN A 142 17.03 3.30 -1.76
CA GLN A 142 17.54 1.96 -1.46
C GLN A 142 16.63 0.87 -2.05
N ALA A 143 15.32 1.09 -2.05
CA ALA A 143 14.34 0.20 -2.67
C ALA A 143 14.25 0.36 -4.21
N GLY A 144 15.09 1.19 -4.81
CA GLY A 144 15.12 1.42 -6.26
C GLY A 144 13.84 2.08 -6.81
N GLN A 145 13.16 2.89 -5.99
CA GLN A 145 11.90 3.50 -6.41
C GLN A 145 12.12 4.76 -7.24
N TYR A 146 11.31 4.88 -8.30
CA TYR A 146 11.28 6.09 -9.11
C TYR A 146 10.71 7.26 -8.31
N SER A 147 11.44 8.37 -8.29
CA SER A 147 10.98 9.66 -7.79
C SER A 147 11.60 10.76 -8.63
N ASN A 148 10.86 11.82 -8.90
CA ASN A 148 11.34 13.03 -9.56
C ASN A 148 10.97 14.25 -8.69
N TYR A 149 11.55 14.29 -7.49
CA TYR A 149 11.37 15.43 -6.60
C TYR A 149 11.93 16.71 -7.24
N PRO A 150 11.24 17.85 -7.17
CA PRO A 150 10.09 18.16 -6.34
C PRO A 150 8.72 17.89 -6.99
N TYR A 151 8.61 17.17 -8.07
CA TYR A 151 7.36 16.94 -8.79
C TYR A 151 6.66 15.63 -8.40
N VAL A 152 7.43 14.60 -8.07
CA VAL A 152 6.93 13.26 -7.79
C VAL A 152 7.57 12.71 -6.52
N VAL A 153 6.74 12.25 -5.61
CA VAL A 153 7.13 11.57 -4.36
C VAL A 153 6.60 10.14 -4.34
N VAL A 154 7.10 9.32 -3.43
CA VAL A 154 6.65 7.91 -3.25
C VAL A 154 6.29 7.68 -1.79
N PRO A 155 5.07 7.96 -1.35
CA PRO A 155 4.67 7.84 0.05
C PRO A 155 4.59 6.39 0.55
N LEU A 156 4.28 5.45 -0.34
CA LEU A 156 4.06 4.05 0.02
C LEU A 156 4.42 3.10 -1.11
N ALA A 157 4.56 1.81 -0.78
CA ALA A 157 4.80 0.76 -1.75
C ALA A 157 4.16 -0.57 -1.32
N TYR A 158 3.99 -1.47 -2.28
CA TYR A 158 3.54 -2.83 -2.06
C TYR A 158 4.32 -3.82 -2.92
N THR A 159 4.15 -5.12 -2.62
CA THR A 159 4.63 -6.21 -3.46
C THR A 159 3.48 -7.15 -3.78
N PHE A 160 3.62 -7.93 -4.85
CA PHE A 160 2.77 -9.09 -5.07
C PHE A 160 3.40 -10.32 -4.45
N GLN A 161 2.58 -11.09 -3.70
CA GLN A 161 3.00 -12.29 -3.02
C GLN A 161 2.11 -13.48 -3.37
N PRO A 162 2.59 -14.72 -3.17
CA PRO A 162 1.73 -15.87 -3.17
C PRO A 162 0.76 -15.81 -1.99
N VAL A 163 -0.51 -16.04 -2.27
CA VAL A 163 -1.58 -16.10 -1.28
C VAL A 163 -2.33 -17.41 -1.45
N TRP A 164 -2.55 -18.15 -0.36
CA TRP A 164 -3.31 -19.39 -0.42
C TRP A 164 -4.19 -19.61 0.80
N ASN A 165 -5.15 -20.50 0.65
CA ASN A 165 -6.04 -20.92 1.74
C ASN A 165 -5.68 -22.34 2.16
N SER A 166 -5.06 -22.47 3.33
CA SER A 166 -4.61 -23.78 3.86
C SER A 166 -5.75 -24.67 4.37
N SER A 167 -7.00 -24.19 4.41
CA SER A 167 -8.15 -25.03 4.74
C SER A 167 -8.82 -25.68 3.53
N CYS A 168 -8.36 -25.35 2.32
CA CYS A 168 -8.89 -25.96 1.11
C CYS A 168 -8.26 -27.34 0.84
N PRO A 169 -9.01 -28.29 0.24
CA PRO A 169 -8.50 -29.63 -0.05
C PRO A 169 -7.18 -29.60 -0.83
N GLY A 170 -6.19 -30.32 -0.33
CA GLY A 170 -4.84 -30.43 -0.91
C GLY A 170 -3.91 -29.24 -0.60
N MET A 171 -4.35 -28.27 0.19
CA MET A 171 -3.54 -27.10 0.56
C MET A 171 -3.10 -27.10 2.03
N GLU A 172 -3.44 -28.11 2.80
CA GLU A 172 -3.25 -28.17 4.26
C GLU A 172 -1.78 -28.03 4.68
N ASN A 173 -0.87 -28.59 3.89
CA ASN A 173 0.58 -28.55 4.12
C ASN A 173 1.32 -27.73 3.07
N PHE A 174 0.60 -27.03 2.19
CA PHE A 174 1.21 -26.24 1.13
C PHE A 174 2.00 -25.06 1.72
N LYS A 175 3.15 -24.80 1.12
CA LYS A 175 4.00 -23.63 1.39
C LYS A 175 4.51 -23.07 0.07
N ALA A 176 4.50 -21.77 -0.07
CA ALA A 176 5.07 -21.07 -1.22
C ALA A 176 6.27 -20.24 -0.76
N GLU A 177 7.48 -20.71 -1.09
CA GLU A 177 8.74 -20.03 -0.77
C GLU A 177 9.49 -19.59 -2.04
N CYS A 178 9.21 -20.21 -3.17
CA CYS A 178 9.80 -19.87 -4.46
C CYS A 178 8.76 -19.99 -5.59
N TYR A 179 9.06 -19.44 -6.77
CA TYR A 179 8.15 -19.50 -7.92
C TYR A 179 7.87 -20.95 -8.38
N ALA A 180 8.82 -21.87 -8.18
CA ALA A 180 8.62 -23.27 -8.52
C ALA A 180 7.51 -23.93 -7.69
N ASP A 181 7.31 -23.48 -6.44
CA ASP A 181 6.31 -24.07 -5.54
C ASP A 181 4.88 -23.80 -6.03
N VAL A 182 4.62 -22.65 -6.65
CA VAL A 182 3.27 -22.21 -7.06
C VAL A 182 2.88 -22.69 -8.46
N VAL A 183 3.74 -23.46 -9.14
CA VAL A 183 3.51 -23.95 -10.51
C VAL A 183 3.72 -25.47 -10.62
N GLN A 184 3.60 -26.22 -9.52
CA GLN A 184 3.77 -27.68 -9.51
C GLN A 184 2.60 -28.38 -10.22
N PRO A 185 2.84 -29.51 -10.90
CA PRO A 185 1.77 -30.27 -11.57
C PRO A 185 0.63 -30.71 -10.65
N SER A 186 0.92 -30.95 -9.35
CA SER A 186 -0.07 -31.28 -8.32
C SER A 186 -1.11 -30.17 -8.08
N LEU A 187 -0.82 -28.93 -8.51
CA LEU A 187 -1.71 -27.77 -8.36
C LEU A 187 -2.67 -27.60 -9.54
N LYS A 188 -2.84 -28.62 -10.40
CA LYS A 188 -3.75 -28.56 -11.55
C LYS A 188 -5.18 -28.24 -11.09
N GLY A 189 -5.77 -27.20 -11.69
CA GLY A 189 -7.10 -26.71 -11.32
C GLY A 189 -7.17 -25.90 -10.02
N GLN A 190 -6.03 -25.58 -9.36
CA GLN A 190 -6.00 -24.91 -8.07
C GLN A 190 -5.41 -23.49 -8.12
N THR A 191 -4.92 -23.04 -9.26
CA THR A 191 -4.14 -21.80 -9.39
C THR A 191 -4.91 -20.67 -10.05
N ILE A 192 -4.43 -19.44 -9.81
CA ILE A 192 -4.88 -18.22 -10.48
C ILE A 192 -3.67 -17.57 -11.15
N ALA A 193 -3.79 -17.26 -12.44
CA ALA A 193 -2.84 -16.47 -13.20
C ALA A 193 -3.27 -15.00 -13.29
N SER A 194 -2.32 -14.09 -13.19
CA SER A 194 -2.58 -12.65 -13.31
C SER A 194 -2.57 -12.21 -14.77
N ASP A 195 -3.63 -11.52 -15.27
CA ASP A 195 -3.68 -11.01 -16.65
C ASP A 195 -2.77 -9.78 -16.82
N LEU A 196 -1.60 -9.99 -17.41
CA LEU A 196 -0.62 -8.95 -17.68
C LEU A 196 -1.10 -7.92 -18.71
N THR A 197 -2.01 -8.31 -19.59
CA THR A 197 -2.53 -7.39 -20.63
C THR A 197 -3.41 -6.29 -20.06
N LYS A 198 -3.99 -6.52 -18.88
CA LYS A 198 -4.91 -5.60 -18.18
C LYS A 198 -4.27 -4.89 -16.99
N SER A 199 -3.03 -5.25 -16.60
CA SER A 199 -2.36 -4.67 -15.44
C SER A 199 -0.93 -4.25 -15.76
N ILE A 200 -0.65 -2.95 -15.62
CA ILE A 200 0.70 -2.39 -15.74
C ILE A 200 1.60 -2.94 -14.63
N THR A 201 1.07 -3.07 -13.41
CA THR A 201 1.86 -3.48 -12.24
C THR A 201 2.27 -4.95 -12.31
N TYR A 202 1.42 -5.86 -12.79
CA TYR A 202 1.83 -7.25 -13.03
C TYR A 202 2.87 -7.35 -14.15
N THR A 203 2.71 -6.55 -15.25
CA THR A 203 3.70 -6.50 -16.31
C THR A 203 5.06 -6.02 -15.79
N ASN A 204 5.08 -4.95 -14.98
CA ASN A 204 6.31 -4.43 -14.39
C ASN A 204 6.95 -5.42 -13.41
N THR A 205 6.14 -6.18 -12.66
CA THR A 205 6.62 -7.25 -11.77
C THR A 205 7.32 -8.34 -12.59
N GLU A 206 6.72 -8.80 -13.67
CA GLU A 206 7.32 -9.81 -14.54
C GLU A 206 8.62 -9.32 -15.19
N ILE A 207 8.65 -8.08 -15.67
CA ILE A 207 9.88 -7.49 -16.25
C ILE A 207 10.99 -7.42 -15.20
N ALA A 208 10.69 -6.94 -13.98
CA ALA A 208 11.70 -6.85 -12.92
C ALA A 208 12.27 -8.23 -12.53
N LEU A 209 11.44 -9.27 -12.55
CA LEU A 209 11.88 -10.65 -12.32
C LEU A 209 12.77 -11.15 -13.44
N ILE A 210 12.41 -10.90 -14.71
CA ILE A 210 13.25 -11.25 -15.88
C ILE A 210 14.59 -10.52 -15.80
N GLU A 211 14.60 -9.24 -15.49
CA GLU A 211 15.84 -8.43 -15.32
C GLU A 211 16.71 -8.93 -14.15
N ALA A 212 16.10 -9.54 -13.14
CA ALA A 212 16.79 -10.19 -12.03
C ALA A 212 17.30 -11.60 -12.34
N GLY A 213 17.06 -12.12 -13.55
CA GLY A 213 17.49 -13.44 -14.02
C GLY A 213 16.53 -14.58 -13.67
N VAL A 214 15.29 -14.28 -13.28
CA VAL A 214 14.25 -15.30 -13.08
C VAL A 214 13.69 -15.75 -14.43
N ASP A 215 13.69 -17.04 -14.73
CA ASP A 215 13.12 -17.57 -15.96
C ASP A 215 11.57 -17.58 -15.92
N MET A 216 10.99 -16.38 -16.10
CA MET A 216 9.54 -16.20 -16.10
C MET A 216 8.86 -16.91 -17.28
N ASN A 217 9.59 -17.23 -18.35
CA ASN A 217 9.04 -18.03 -19.45
C ASN A 217 8.75 -19.45 -19.00
N ALA A 218 9.75 -20.12 -18.39
CA ALA A 218 9.56 -21.47 -17.87
C ALA A 218 8.51 -21.53 -16.74
N ILE A 219 8.47 -20.51 -15.87
CA ILE A 219 7.44 -20.38 -14.81
C ILE A 219 6.06 -20.25 -15.42
N SER A 220 5.88 -19.38 -16.43
CA SER A 220 4.59 -19.14 -17.08
C SER A 220 4.10 -20.36 -17.86
N ASP A 221 5.01 -21.14 -18.49
CA ASP A 221 4.66 -22.39 -19.17
C ASP A 221 4.17 -23.44 -18.17
N LYS A 222 4.85 -23.59 -17.02
CA LYS A 222 4.39 -24.47 -15.94
C LYS A 222 3.08 -23.99 -15.30
N LEU A 223 2.91 -22.67 -15.10
CA LEU A 223 1.65 -22.10 -14.62
C LEU A 223 0.50 -22.42 -15.59
N LYS A 224 0.70 -22.28 -16.90
CA LYS A 224 -0.30 -22.67 -17.90
C LYS A 224 -0.70 -24.14 -17.76
N ALA A 225 0.27 -25.02 -17.51
CA ALA A 225 0.03 -26.46 -17.33
C ALA A 225 -0.80 -26.79 -16.06
N THR A 226 -0.88 -25.88 -15.08
CA THR A 226 -1.77 -26.03 -13.91
C THR A 226 -3.23 -25.69 -14.22
N ASP A 227 -3.60 -25.32 -15.42
CA ASP A 227 -4.96 -24.93 -15.83
C ASP A 227 -5.54 -23.80 -14.95
N PRO A 228 -4.88 -22.63 -14.91
CA PRO A 228 -5.27 -21.53 -14.02
C PRO A 228 -6.50 -20.79 -14.52
N ILE A 229 -7.27 -20.20 -13.58
CA ILE A 229 -8.17 -19.11 -13.93
C ILE A 229 -7.35 -17.83 -14.13
N VAL A 230 -7.65 -17.07 -15.20
CA VAL A 230 -6.99 -15.80 -15.49
C VAL A 230 -7.85 -14.63 -15.00
N GLU A 231 -7.31 -13.84 -14.06
CA GLU A 231 -7.98 -12.64 -13.54
C GLU A 231 -6.91 -11.58 -13.20
N PHE A 232 -7.21 -10.28 -13.36
CA PHE A 232 -6.28 -9.19 -13.03
C PHE A 232 -6.61 -8.43 -11.74
N ARG A 233 -7.86 -8.46 -11.29
CA ARG A 233 -8.32 -7.74 -10.09
C ARG A 233 -8.02 -8.54 -8.83
N THR A 234 -7.36 -7.89 -7.88
CA THR A 234 -6.93 -8.56 -6.64
C THR A 234 -8.09 -9.00 -5.75
N GLU A 235 -9.21 -8.26 -5.72
CA GLU A 235 -10.38 -8.61 -4.92
C GLU A 235 -11.10 -9.88 -5.42
N PRO A 236 -11.48 -10.02 -6.72
CA PRO A 236 -12.04 -11.26 -7.23
C PRO A 236 -11.10 -12.46 -7.03
N LYS A 237 -9.80 -12.31 -7.26
CA LYS A 237 -8.81 -13.36 -7.00
C LYS A 237 -8.83 -13.78 -5.52
N MET A 238 -8.90 -12.80 -4.59
CA MET A 238 -8.98 -13.09 -3.16
C MET A 238 -10.25 -13.88 -2.79
N GLN A 239 -11.40 -13.57 -3.41
CA GLN A 239 -12.63 -14.32 -3.19
C GLN A 239 -12.54 -15.77 -3.71
N MET A 240 -11.87 -16.00 -4.84
CA MET A 240 -11.60 -17.36 -5.34
C MET A 240 -10.74 -18.15 -4.36
N VAL A 241 -9.72 -17.52 -3.74
CA VAL A 241 -8.87 -18.15 -2.72
C VAL A 241 -9.70 -18.47 -1.45
N ILE A 242 -10.51 -17.54 -0.97
CA ILE A 242 -11.33 -17.72 0.23
C ILE A 242 -12.35 -18.84 0.03
N SER A 243 -13.00 -18.91 -1.13
CA SER A 243 -14.05 -19.90 -1.44
C SER A 243 -13.52 -21.27 -1.86
N CYS A 244 -12.21 -21.47 -1.91
CA CYS A 244 -11.56 -22.67 -2.46
C CYS A 244 -11.89 -22.95 -3.94
N GLN A 245 -12.42 -22.00 -4.68
CA GLN A 245 -12.62 -22.14 -6.13
C GLN A 245 -11.26 -22.28 -6.84
N ARG A 246 -10.28 -21.50 -6.42
CA ARG A 246 -8.86 -21.56 -6.78
C ARG A 246 -8.06 -21.18 -5.54
N PRO A 247 -7.60 -22.14 -4.74
CA PRO A 247 -7.04 -21.87 -3.41
C PRO A 247 -5.67 -21.20 -3.41
N LEU A 248 -5.01 -21.04 -4.57
CA LEU A 248 -3.68 -20.44 -4.69
C LEU A 248 -3.67 -19.34 -5.76
N ASP A 249 -3.29 -18.16 -5.33
CA ASP A 249 -2.96 -17.02 -6.21
C ASP A 249 -1.46 -16.75 -6.17
N MET A 250 -0.79 -16.82 -7.31
CA MET A 250 0.66 -16.56 -7.40
C MET A 250 1.01 -15.11 -7.06
N TRP A 251 0.12 -14.16 -7.39
CA TRP A 251 0.36 -12.71 -7.20
C TRP A 251 -0.88 -11.99 -6.67
N ASN A 252 -1.03 -11.91 -5.37
CA ASN A 252 -2.01 -11.03 -4.73
C ASN A 252 -1.32 -10.05 -3.78
N LEU A 253 -2.08 -9.15 -3.18
CA LEU A 253 -1.63 -8.20 -2.18
C LEU A 253 -1.86 -8.77 -0.77
N SER A 254 -0.84 -8.72 0.09
CA SER A 254 -1.00 -9.04 1.52
C SER A 254 -2.07 -8.17 2.18
N GLY A 255 -2.23 -6.93 1.73
CA GLY A 255 -3.29 -6.04 2.17
C GLY A 255 -4.70 -6.61 1.95
N ARG A 256 -4.93 -7.40 0.88
CA ARG A 256 -6.24 -8.04 0.65
C ARG A 256 -6.48 -9.16 1.66
N VAL A 257 -5.45 -9.91 2.02
CA VAL A 257 -5.52 -10.92 3.10
C VAL A 257 -5.88 -10.23 4.41
N TYR A 258 -5.12 -9.20 4.78
CA TYR A 258 -5.34 -8.43 6.00
C TYR A 258 -6.75 -7.85 6.08
N GLN A 259 -7.23 -7.18 5.05
CA GLN A 259 -8.57 -6.58 4.99
C GLN A 259 -9.69 -7.62 5.12
N ASN A 260 -9.53 -8.82 4.53
CA ASN A 260 -10.52 -9.89 4.69
C ASN A 260 -10.50 -10.47 6.11
N ILE A 261 -9.34 -10.60 6.74
CA ILE A 261 -9.21 -11.03 8.14
C ILE A 261 -9.83 -10.00 9.10
N LEU A 262 -9.68 -8.69 8.84
CA LEU A 262 -10.35 -7.66 9.63
C LEU A 262 -11.89 -7.78 9.58
N LYS A 263 -12.44 -8.18 8.43
CA LYS A 263 -13.89 -8.38 8.24
C LYS A 263 -14.36 -9.73 8.81
N LYS A 264 -13.52 -10.76 8.75
CA LYS A 264 -13.80 -12.14 9.15
C LYS A 264 -12.57 -12.74 9.86
N PRO A 265 -12.42 -12.53 11.17
CA PRO A 265 -11.22 -12.94 11.93
C PRO A 265 -10.90 -14.43 11.87
N GLU A 266 -11.92 -15.29 11.66
CA GLU A 266 -11.75 -16.74 11.49
C GLU A 266 -10.85 -17.10 10.30
N LEU A 267 -10.76 -16.24 9.27
CA LEU A 267 -9.91 -16.44 8.10
C LEU A 267 -8.41 -16.41 8.43
N ALA A 268 -8.01 -15.85 9.58
CA ALA A 268 -6.61 -15.77 9.98
C ALA A 268 -5.94 -17.14 10.10
N LYS A 269 -6.71 -18.17 10.43
CA LYS A 269 -6.19 -19.55 10.53
C LYS A 269 -5.96 -20.18 9.15
N ALA A 270 -6.75 -19.79 8.15
CA ALA A 270 -6.81 -20.40 6.83
C ALA A 270 -5.94 -19.65 5.80
N LEU A 271 -6.03 -18.33 5.76
CA LEU A 271 -5.31 -17.53 4.77
C LEU A 271 -3.82 -17.40 5.12
N LYS A 272 -2.99 -17.69 4.14
CA LYS A 272 -1.53 -17.63 4.25
C LYS A 272 -0.95 -16.74 3.15
N ILE A 273 0.17 -16.12 3.45
CA ILE A 273 1.03 -15.41 2.50
C ILE A 273 2.44 -15.97 2.55
N GLY A 274 3.16 -15.85 1.46
CA GLY A 274 4.58 -16.17 1.37
C GLY A 274 5.40 -15.03 0.79
N PHE A 275 6.70 -15.20 0.80
CA PHE A 275 7.64 -14.28 0.15
C PHE A 275 8.64 -15.11 -0.66
N TYR A 276 8.79 -14.78 -1.95
CA TYR A 276 9.62 -15.53 -2.86
C TYR A 276 11.12 -15.37 -2.58
N LYS A 277 11.85 -16.44 -2.51
CA LYS A 277 13.32 -16.46 -2.30
C LYS A 277 14.09 -15.80 -3.44
N GLU A 278 13.56 -15.83 -4.66
CA GLU A 278 14.13 -15.16 -5.83
C GLU A 278 14.19 -13.64 -5.65
N GLY A 279 13.28 -13.09 -4.85
CA GLY A 279 13.19 -11.69 -4.47
C GLY A 279 11.77 -11.14 -4.59
N GLN A 280 11.56 -9.97 -3.98
CA GLN A 280 10.29 -9.28 -3.96
C GLN A 280 10.37 -8.02 -4.81
N VAL A 281 9.50 -7.91 -5.82
CA VAL A 281 9.40 -6.71 -6.64
C VAL A 281 8.62 -5.64 -5.87
N MET A 282 9.33 -4.59 -5.46
CA MET A 282 8.72 -3.46 -4.74
C MET A 282 8.12 -2.48 -5.75
N LEU A 283 6.83 -2.27 -5.66
CA LEU A 283 6.06 -1.36 -6.50
C LEU A 283 5.71 -0.10 -5.70
N GLY A 284 6.49 0.97 -5.91
CA GLY A 284 6.20 2.26 -5.32
C GLY A 284 4.95 2.89 -5.94
N ASN A 285 4.08 3.43 -5.09
CA ASN A 285 2.99 4.29 -5.55
C ASN A 285 3.52 5.72 -5.61
N GLN A 286 3.83 6.17 -6.82
CA GLN A 286 4.19 7.56 -7.08
C GLN A 286 2.98 8.45 -6.86
N ALA A 287 3.22 9.65 -6.35
CA ALA A 287 2.19 10.66 -6.14
C ALA A 287 2.65 12.02 -6.64
N ALA A 288 1.73 12.75 -7.26
CA ALA A 288 1.96 14.11 -7.75
C ALA A 288 0.66 14.92 -7.75
N VAL A 289 0.77 16.24 -7.61
CA VAL A 289 -0.31 17.19 -7.81
C VAL A 289 -0.32 17.63 -9.27
N LEU A 290 -1.47 17.58 -9.93
CA LEU A 290 -1.60 17.98 -11.32
C LEU A 290 -1.52 19.51 -11.46
N LYS A 291 -0.75 19.99 -12.43
CA LYS A 291 -0.70 21.43 -12.75
C LYS A 291 -1.98 21.86 -13.43
N GLY A 292 -2.68 22.81 -12.81
CA GLY A 292 -4.01 23.21 -13.24
C GLY A 292 -5.15 22.43 -12.56
N ALA A 293 -4.83 21.66 -11.52
CA ALA A 293 -5.83 21.02 -10.65
C ALA A 293 -6.81 22.03 -10.06
N PRO A 294 -8.07 21.66 -9.80
CA PRO A 294 -9.05 22.54 -9.17
C PRO A 294 -8.61 23.05 -7.78
N HIS A 295 -7.93 22.22 -6.99
CA HIS A 295 -7.55 22.50 -5.60
C HIS A 295 -6.06 22.16 -5.35
N PRO A 296 -5.11 22.88 -6.00
CA PRO A 296 -3.70 22.50 -5.98
C PRO A 296 -3.05 22.60 -4.59
N ASN A 297 -3.46 23.56 -3.75
CA ASN A 297 -2.90 23.72 -2.42
C ASN A 297 -3.43 22.64 -1.46
N ALA A 298 -4.70 22.29 -1.54
CA ALA A 298 -5.27 21.16 -0.82
C ALA A 298 -4.65 19.84 -1.27
N GLY A 299 -4.34 19.71 -2.57
CA GLY A 299 -3.57 18.58 -3.11
C GLY A 299 -2.16 18.47 -2.51
N LYS A 300 -1.40 19.57 -2.48
CA LYS A 300 -0.08 19.62 -1.85
C LYS A 300 -0.16 19.27 -0.36
N LEU A 301 -1.15 19.82 0.36
CA LEU A 301 -1.34 19.55 1.78
C LEU A 301 -1.71 18.09 2.05
N LEU A 302 -2.51 17.46 1.18
CA LEU A 302 -2.81 16.02 1.30
C LEU A 302 -1.58 15.15 1.04
N LEU A 303 -0.67 15.53 0.13
CA LEU A 303 0.60 14.81 -0.05
C LEU A 303 1.51 14.97 1.17
N GLU A 304 1.59 16.14 1.80
CA GLU A 304 2.30 16.32 3.08
C GLU A 304 1.71 15.41 4.16
N PHE A 305 0.37 15.34 4.25
CA PHE A 305 -0.28 14.42 5.20
C PHE A 305 0.08 12.96 4.96
N LEU A 306 0.03 12.50 3.70
CA LEU A 306 0.40 11.12 3.34
C LEU A 306 1.86 10.79 3.65
N LEU A 307 2.75 11.79 3.60
CA LEU A 307 4.17 11.67 3.96
C LEU A 307 4.41 11.84 5.46
N SER A 308 3.48 12.43 6.22
CA SER A 308 3.57 12.55 7.67
C SER A 308 3.34 11.20 8.37
N LYS A 309 3.80 11.09 9.63
CA LYS A 309 3.51 9.89 10.44
C LYS A 309 2.02 9.63 10.58
N ALA A 310 1.23 10.69 10.77
CA ALA A 310 -0.23 10.57 10.96
C ALA A 310 -0.92 9.98 9.74
N GLY A 311 -0.60 10.45 8.54
CA GLY A 311 -1.14 9.91 7.30
C GLY A 311 -0.62 8.51 6.99
N THR A 312 0.68 8.28 7.21
CA THR A 312 1.30 6.95 7.08
C THR A 312 0.60 5.92 7.97
N ASP A 313 0.32 6.25 9.24
CA ASP A 313 -0.36 5.35 10.17
C ASP A 313 -1.75 4.92 9.65
N VAL A 314 -2.53 5.87 9.11
CA VAL A 314 -3.86 5.57 8.55
C VAL A 314 -3.76 4.63 7.35
N VAL A 315 -2.84 4.93 6.43
CA VAL A 315 -2.72 4.17 5.18
C VAL A 315 -2.15 2.77 5.43
N VAL A 316 -1.11 2.64 6.25
CA VAL A 316 -0.51 1.35 6.60
C VAL A 316 -1.50 0.48 7.36
N ALA A 317 -2.23 1.05 8.32
CA ALA A 317 -3.27 0.32 9.07
C ALA A 317 -4.48 -0.09 8.21
N GLY A 318 -4.75 0.61 7.10
CA GLY A 318 -5.88 0.30 6.21
C GLY A 318 -5.54 -0.64 5.07
N GLU A 319 -4.35 -0.48 4.48
CA GLU A 319 -3.99 -1.16 3.23
C GLU A 319 -2.88 -2.21 3.41
N ALA A 320 -2.25 -2.31 4.58
CA ALA A 320 -1.07 -3.15 4.83
C ALA A 320 0.00 -2.98 3.73
N VAL A 321 0.42 -1.74 3.52
CA VAL A 321 1.46 -1.35 2.57
C VAL A 321 2.71 -0.89 3.29
N ASN A 322 3.87 -1.01 2.65
CA ASN A 322 5.13 -0.52 3.20
C ASN A 322 5.23 1.01 3.07
N SER A 323 5.74 1.65 4.12
CA SER A 323 6.18 3.05 4.11
C SER A 323 7.68 3.12 3.93
N PHE A 324 8.16 4.17 3.28
CA PHE A 324 9.59 4.51 3.20
C PHE A 324 10.04 5.49 4.29
N MET A 325 9.17 5.81 5.23
CA MET A 325 9.52 6.71 6.34
C MET A 325 10.60 6.09 7.21
N LYS A 326 11.69 6.82 7.41
CA LYS A 326 12.83 6.40 8.23
C LYS A 326 12.40 6.14 9.68
N GLY A 327 12.73 4.95 10.18
CA GLY A 327 12.42 4.57 11.57
C GLY A 327 10.93 4.31 11.83
N TYR A 328 10.09 4.26 10.81
CA TYR A 328 8.66 3.98 10.97
C TYR A 328 8.42 2.60 11.61
N GLN A 329 7.57 2.58 12.61
CA GLN A 329 7.14 1.36 13.28
C GLN A 329 5.65 1.13 12.97
N PRO A 330 5.33 0.13 12.12
CA PRO A 330 3.94 -0.17 11.81
C PRO A 330 3.22 -0.80 13.01
N PRO A 331 1.88 -0.68 13.09
CA PRO A 331 1.09 -1.37 14.10
C PRO A 331 1.35 -2.89 14.10
N GLU A 332 1.41 -3.51 15.29
CA GLU A 332 1.71 -4.94 15.45
C GLU A 332 0.79 -5.85 14.61
N ALA A 333 -0.50 -5.51 14.55
CA ALA A 333 -1.49 -6.29 13.78
C ALA A 333 -1.21 -6.31 12.26
N VAL A 334 -0.48 -5.32 11.75
CA VAL A 334 -0.18 -5.19 10.31
C VAL A 334 1.17 -5.83 9.96
N LYS A 335 2.11 -5.87 10.89
CA LYS A 335 3.49 -6.37 10.67
C LYS A 335 3.58 -7.71 9.91
N PRO A 336 2.75 -8.73 10.22
CA PRO A 336 2.82 -10.02 9.50
C PRO A 336 2.52 -9.93 8.00
N TYR A 337 1.89 -8.84 7.56
CA TYR A 337 1.47 -8.62 6.17
C TYR A 337 2.39 -7.65 5.43
N LEU A 338 3.38 -7.06 6.10
CA LEU A 338 4.35 -6.16 5.49
C LEU A 338 5.61 -6.94 5.07
N LEU A 339 6.22 -6.51 3.97
CA LEU A 339 7.54 -6.99 3.61
C LEU A 339 8.57 -6.41 4.59
N ASP A 340 9.33 -7.29 5.23
CA ASP A 340 10.50 -6.88 6.01
C ASP A 340 11.65 -6.55 5.05
N LEU A 341 11.89 -5.25 4.85
CA LEU A 341 12.89 -4.75 3.90
C LEU A 341 14.32 -5.16 4.27
N SER A 342 14.58 -5.57 5.51
CA SER A 342 15.90 -6.01 5.97
C SER A 342 16.16 -7.50 5.72
N LYS A 343 15.11 -8.31 5.54
CA LYS A 343 15.20 -9.76 5.41
C LYS A 343 15.03 -10.28 3.99
N HIS A 344 14.42 -9.50 3.12
CA HIS A 344 14.08 -9.95 1.77
C HIS A 344 14.91 -9.22 0.72
N LYS A 345 15.32 -9.96 -0.32
CA LYS A 345 15.95 -9.39 -1.50
C LYS A 345 14.92 -8.53 -2.24
N LEU A 346 15.18 -7.24 -2.32
CA LEU A 346 14.34 -6.30 -3.07
C LEU A 346 14.74 -6.32 -4.54
N LEU A 347 13.75 -6.40 -5.39
CA LEU A 347 13.87 -6.28 -6.84
C LEU A 347 13.13 -5.02 -7.29
N GLY A 348 13.70 -4.35 -8.25
CA GLY A 348 13.09 -3.21 -8.94
C GLY A 348 13.46 -3.26 -10.40
N LEU A 349 12.81 -2.44 -11.20
CA LEU A 349 13.22 -2.25 -12.60
C LEU A 349 14.58 -1.54 -12.63
N LYS A 350 15.49 -2.00 -13.48
CA LYS A 350 16.82 -1.37 -13.67
C LYS A 350 16.67 0.06 -14.15
N ASP A 351 15.80 0.27 -15.10
CA ASP A 351 15.37 1.57 -15.58
C ASP A 351 13.85 1.60 -15.68
N TRP A 352 13.20 2.37 -14.80
CA TRP A 352 11.75 2.50 -14.75
C TRP A 352 11.15 3.12 -16.02
N VAL A 353 11.94 3.87 -16.77
CA VAL A 353 11.52 4.54 -18.01
C VAL A 353 11.69 3.61 -19.20
N ASP A 354 12.85 2.96 -19.31
CA ASP A 354 13.18 2.05 -20.44
C ASP A 354 12.31 0.78 -20.45
N THR A 355 11.77 0.41 -19.30
CA THR A 355 10.82 -0.72 -19.14
C THR A 355 9.66 -0.66 -20.13
N GLN A 356 9.23 0.53 -20.58
CA GLN A 356 8.14 0.66 -21.55
C GLN A 356 8.43 -0.08 -22.87
N LYS A 357 9.69 -0.20 -23.26
CA LYS A 357 10.10 -0.97 -24.46
C LYS A 357 9.85 -2.47 -24.30
N GLN A 358 9.96 -3.00 -23.09
CA GLN A 358 9.78 -4.42 -22.78
C GLN A 358 8.30 -4.80 -22.59
N VAL A 359 7.44 -3.83 -22.23
CA VAL A 359 6.01 -4.07 -21.92
C VAL A 359 5.31 -4.83 -23.06
N LYS A 360 5.53 -4.40 -24.32
CA LYS A 360 4.89 -5.06 -25.47
C LYS A 360 5.35 -6.51 -25.61
N GLN A 361 6.64 -6.76 -25.53
CA GLN A 361 7.23 -8.10 -25.66
C GLN A 361 6.68 -9.07 -24.59
N VAL A 362 6.66 -8.63 -23.33
CA VAL A 362 6.16 -9.45 -22.21
C VAL A 362 4.67 -9.75 -22.36
N ARG A 363 3.87 -8.77 -22.75
CA ARG A 363 2.43 -8.95 -22.99
C ARG A 363 2.14 -9.85 -24.18
N ASP A 364 2.88 -9.72 -25.28
CA ASP A 364 2.72 -10.59 -26.44
C ASP A 364 3.07 -12.05 -26.09
N ALA A 365 4.14 -12.29 -25.33
CA ALA A 365 4.50 -13.62 -24.83
C ALA A 365 3.41 -14.19 -23.91
N TRP A 366 2.83 -13.37 -23.05
CA TRP A 366 1.72 -13.75 -22.18
C TRP A 366 0.46 -14.12 -22.98
N ILE A 367 0.08 -13.30 -23.97
CA ILE A 367 -1.07 -13.58 -24.86
C ILE A 367 -0.90 -14.92 -25.58
N LYS A 368 0.27 -15.18 -26.15
CA LYS A 368 0.57 -16.43 -26.84
C LYS A 368 0.37 -17.68 -25.96
N ARG A 369 0.56 -17.54 -24.61
CA ARG A 369 0.39 -18.65 -23.66
C ARG A 369 -1.03 -18.82 -23.15
N PHE A 370 -1.70 -17.73 -22.82
CA PHE A 370 -2.92 -17.78 -22.04
C PHE A 370 -4.19 -17.41 -22.82
N LYS A 371 -4.05 -16.88 -24.02
CA LYS A 371 -5.16 -16.59 -24.96
C LYS A 371 -4.97 -17.33 -26.27
#